data_07ff6903bfddbcf34c18a4679b148193
#
_entry.id   07ff6903bfddbcf34c18a4679b148193
#
_cell.length_a   1.000
_cell.length_b   1.000
_cell.length_c   1.000
_cell.angle_alpha   90.00
_cell.angle_beta   90.00
_cell.angle_gamma   90.00
#
_symmetry.space_group_name_H-M   'P 1'
#
loop_
_entity.id
_entity.type
_entity.pdbx_description
1 polymer ?
#
loop_
_entity_poly.entity_id
_entity_poly.type
_entity_poly.pdbx_seq_one_letter_code
_entity_poly.pdbx_strand_id
1 'polypeptide(L)'
;QNKALNELNFNVRQGEVFGLLGPNGAGKTTFLSILGGTVVKTGGKVNVWGFDLDKNPRQVKASLGIVPQEVNLDAFFSPKKLLELQAGLYGVKKNERITDLILKLVALEDKAEAYSRSLSGGMKRRLLIAKAMVHQPPILILDEPTAGVDVELRNNLWNNVKELNKEGVTIILTTHYLIEAQEMCDRIAIINRGNLVALDTTEKLLSRIKTKKINLKVKNIDSN
;
A
#
# COMPACT_ATOMS: atom_id res chain seq x y z
N GLN A 1 1.22 29.43 6.90
CA GLN A 1 1.53 28.01 7.10
C GLN A 1 1.09 27.23 5.86
N ASN A 2 2.01 26.49 5.23
CA ASN A 2 1.66 25.62 4.12
C ASN A 2 0.90 24.41 4.66
N LYS A 3 -0.37 24.23 4.27
CA LYS A 3 -1.16 23.05 4.59
C LYS A 3 -0.70 21.89 3.69
N ALA A 4 -0.30 20.76 4.27
CA ALA A 4 0.09 19.56 3.54
C ALA A 4 -1.11 18.85 2.90
N LEU A 5 -2.28 18.92 3.55
CA LEU A 5 -3.57 18.44 3.05
C LEU A 5 -4.61 19.54 3.21
N ASN A 6 -5.43 19.74 2.18
CA ASN A 6 -6.40 20.81 2.15
C ASN A 6 -7.79 20.24 1.82
N GLU A 7 -8.59 20.03 2.85
CA GLU A 7 -9.99 19.60 2.77
C GLU A 7 -10.24 18.38 1.88
N LEU A 8 -9.39 17.35 2.00
CA LEU A 8 -9.61 16.09 1.31
C LEU A 8 -10.92 15.46 1.79
N ASN A 9 -11.85 15.24 0.87
CA ASN A 9 -13.13 14.62 1.17
C ASN A 9 -13.40 13.46 0.20
N PHE A 10 -13.25 12.24 0.68
CA PHE A 10 -13.55 11.02 -0.07
C PHE A 10 -13.79 9.84 0.86
N ASN A 11 -14.35 8.78 0.30
CA ASN A 11 -14.53 7.51 0.99
C ASN A 11 -13.87 6.37 0.22
N VAL A 12 -13.48 5.34 0.95
CA VAL A 12 -13.01 4.05 0.42
C VAL A 12 -14.07 3.01 0.77
N ARG A 13 -14.46 2.19 -0.20
CA ARG A 13 -15.46 1.14 -0.02
C ARG A 13 -14.80 -0.13 0.49
N GLN A 14 -15.52 -0.91 1.26
CA GLN A 14 -15.04 -2.22 1.71
C GLN A 14 -14.79 -3.13 0.50
N GLY A 15 -13.65 -3.82 0.51
CA GLY A 15 -13.27 -4.78 -0.52
C GLY A 15 -12.80 -4.18 -1.85
N GLU A 16 -12.75 -2.83 -2.01
CA GLU A 16 -12.18 -2.22 -3.22
C GLU A 16 -10.64 -2.08 -3.13
N VAL A 17 -10.01 -2.03 -4.28
CA VAL A 17 -8.64 -1.55 -4.44
C VAL A 17 -8.70 -0.08 -4.81
N PHE A 18 -8.35 0.79 -3.87
CA PHE A 18 -8.43 2.24 -4.00
C PHE A 18 -7.04 2.85 -4.23
N GLY A 19 -6.89 3.59 -5.31
CA GLY A 19 -5.65 4.29 -5.66
C GLY A 19 -5.62 5.73 -5.15
N LEU A 20 -4.54 6.11 -4.47
CA LEU A 20 -4.21 7.50 -4.17
C LEU A 20 -3.05 7.94 -5.06
N LEU A 21 -3.37 8.54 -6.20
CA LEU A 21 -2.42 8.94 -7.24
C LEU A 21 -2.01 10.40 -7.07
N GLY A 22 -0.72 10.68 -7.19
CA GLY A 22 -0.23 12.06 -7.20
C GLY A 22 1.28 12.14 -7.25
N PRO A 23 1.85 13.28 -7.68
CA PRO A 23 3.30 13.49 -7.73
C PRO A 23 3.92 13.45 -6.32
N ASN A 24 5.25 13.42 -6.27
CA ASN A 24 5.96 13.57 -5.00
C ASN A 24 5.62 14.94 -4.39
N GLY A 25 5.43 14.97 -3.07
CA GLY A 25 4.97 16.18 -2.36
C GLY A 25 3.46 16.48 -2.50
N ALA A 26 2.67 15.64 -3.14
CA ALA A 26 1.22 15.85 -3.26
C ALA A 26 0.45 15.72 -1.92
N GLY A 27 1.07 15.13 -0.89
CA GLY A 27 0.44 14.89 0.42
C GLY A 27 0.13 13.41 0.72
N LYS A 28 0.47 12.46 -0.17
CA LYS A 28 0.19 11.02 0.00
C LYS A 28 0.73 10.49 1.33
N THR A 29 2.02 10.67 1.58
CA THR A 29 2.68 10.21 2.81
C THR A 29 2.12 10.89 4.06
N THR A 30 1.75 12.19 3.98
CA THR A 30 1.09 12.89 5.09
C THR A 30 -0.26 12.27 5.40
N PHE A 31 -1.06 11.95 4.38
CA PHE A 31 -2.33 11.25 4.54
C PHE A 31 -2.15 9.90 5.25
N LEU A 32 -1.19 9.09 4.79
CA LEU A 32 -0.89 7.80 5.43
C LEU A 32 -0.38 7.96 6.86
N SER A 33 0.47 8.97 7.12
CA SER A 33 1.00 9.25 8.45
C SER A 33 -0.09 9.66 9.44
N ILE A 34 -1.13 10.35 8.97
CA ILE A 34 -2.32 10.67 9.79
C ILE A 34 -3.08 9.38 10.13
N LEU A 35 -3.35 8.50 9.15
CA LEU A 35 -4.03 7.23 9.38
C LEU A 35 -3.24 6.31 10.33
N GLY A 36 -1.92 6.23 10.15
CA GLY A 36 -1.00 5.48 11.02
C GLY A 36 -0.78 6.11 12.40
N GLY A 37 -1.27 7.36 12.60
CA GLY A 37 -1.15 8.08 13.88
C GLY A 37 0.27 8.51 14.22
N THR A 38 1.15 8.70 13.22
CA THR A 38 2.49 9.29 13.36
C THR A 38 2.46 10.80 13.18
N VAL A 39 1.42 11.32 12.53
CA VAL A 39 1.13 12.76 12.38
C VAL A 39 -0.26 13.03 12.91
N VAL A 40 -0.38 14.07 13.74
CA VAL A 40 -1.67 14.54 14.24
C VAL A 40 -2.27 15.50 13.22
N LYS A 41 -3.50 15.22 12.77
CA LYS A 41 -4.23 16.14 11.88
C LYS A 41 -4.60 17.43 12.60
N THR A 42 -4.62 18.53 11.87
CA THR A 42 -5.00 19.85 12.41
C THR A 42 -6.50 20.13 12.34
N GLY A 43 -7.26 19.33 11.61
CA GLY A 43 -8.73 19.47 11.48
C GLY A 43 -9.33 18.35 10.64
N GLY A 44 -10.66 18.44 10.40
CA GLY A 44 -11.41 17.44 9.65
C GLY A 44 -11.76 16.20 10.48
N LYS A 45 -12.55 15.30 9.90
CA LYS A 45 -12.97 14.02 10.51
C LYS A 45 -12.43 12.87 9.69
N VAL A 46 -11.95 11.82 10.37
CA VAL A 46 -11.45 10.59 9.74
C VAL A 46 -12.09 9.41 10.46
N ASN A 47 -12.81 8.60 9.71
CA ASN A 47 -13.36 7.33 10.18
C ASN A 47 -12.70 6.18 9.43
N VAL A 48 -12.27 5.17 10.16
CA VAL A 48 -11.66 3.96 9.61
C VAL A 48 -12.37 2.76 10.20
N TRP A 49 -12.97 1.95 9.35
CA TRP A 49 -13.68 0.73 9.76
C TRP A 49 -14.73 0.98 10.87
N GLY A 50 -15.45 2.13 10.78
CA GLY A 50 -16.46 2.53 11.77
C GLY A 50 -15.90 3.26 13.00
N PHE A 51 -14.57 3.37 13.15
CA PHE A 51 -13.94 4.03 14.29
C PHE A 51 -13.50 5.46 13.92
N ASP A 52 -13.83 6.42 14.79
CA ASP A 52 -13.33 7.80 14.68
C ASP A 52 -11.86 7.85 15.12
N LEU A 53 -10.99 8.44 14.28
CA LEU A 53 -9.54 8.49 14.53
C LEU A 53 -9.18 9.22 15.81
N ASP A 54 -9.91 10.29 16.16
CA ASP A 54 -9.61 11.10 17.34
C ASP A 54 -10.08 10.40 18.64
N LYS A 55 -11.21 9.69 18.57
CA LYS A 55 -11.82 9.03 19.73
C LYS A 55 -11.27 7.62 19.95
N ASN A 56 -10.98 6.90 18.86
CA ASN A 56 -10.65 5.48 18.87
C ASN A 56 -9.32 5.18 18.15
N PRO A 57 -8.20 5.87 18.44
CA PRO A 57 -6.95 5.74 17.67
C PRO A 57 -6.35 4.33 17.72
N ARG A 58 -6.56 3.57 18.80
CA ARG A 58 -6.09 2.19 18.91
C ARG A 58 -6.86 1.26 17.98
N GLN A 59 -8.19 1.37 17.91
CA GLN A 59 -9.05 0.58 17.04
C GLN A 59 -8.77 0.90 15.57
N VAL A 60 -8.55 2.18 15.24
CA VAL A 60 -8.12 2.59 13.89
C VAL A 60 -6.80 1.91 13.52
N LYS A 61 -5.78 1.96 14.39
CA LYS A 61 -4.50 1.28 14.15
C LYS A 61 -4.65 -0.24 14.01
N ALA A 62 -5.50 -0.86 14.81
CA ALA A 62 -5.79 -2.29 14.72
C ALA A 62 -6.53 -2.67 13.43
N SER A 63 -7.25 -1.73 12.80
CA SER A 63 -7.94 -1.95 11.52
C SER A 63 -7.05 -1.73 10.30
N LEU A 64 -5.79 -1.32 10.48
CA LEU A 64 -4.88 -0.96 9.41
C LEU A 64 -3.61 -1.82 9.43
N GLY A 65 -3.28 -2.43 8.31
CA GLY A 65 -1.94 -2.90 8.00
C GLY A 65 -1.25 -1.89 7.10
N ILE A 66 -0.06 -1.40 7.46
CA ILE A 66 0.65 -0.40 6.67
C ILE A 66 1.99 -0.96 6.22
N VAL A 67 2.20 -0.98 4.91
CA VAL A 67 3.46 -1.36 4.27
C VAL A 67 4.14 -0.09 3.78
N PRO A 68 5.23 0.34 4.42
CA PRO A 68 5.94 1.55 4.03
C PRO A 68 6.71 1.38 2.72
N GLN A 69 7.05 2.50 2.09
CA GLN A 69 7.86 2.53 0.88
C GLN A 69 9.26 1.95 1.11
N GLU A 70 9.89 2.28 2.24
CA GLU A 70 11.23 1.79 2.59
C GLU A 70 11.17 0.41 3.24
N VAL A 71 12.14 -0.44 2.90
CA VAL A 71 12.28 -1.79 3.44
C VAL A 71 13.10 -1.72 4.73
N ASN A 72 12.42 -1.47 5.85
CA ASN A 72 13.02 -1.47 7.19
C ASN A 72 12.69 -2.79 7.91
N LEU A 73 13.57 -3.76 7.79
CA LEU A 73 13.49 -5.05 8.48
C LEU A 73 14.75 -5.27 9.31
N ASP A 74 14.58 -5.83 10.51
CA ASP A 74 15.72 -6.24 11.30
C ASP A 74 16.48 -7.37 10.58
N ALA A 75 17.76 -7.14 10.34
CA ALA A 75 18.60 -8.02 9.53
C ALA A 75 18.90 -9.37 10.21
N PHE A 76 18.79 -9.43 11.55
CA PHE A 76 19.21 -10.56 12.37
C PHE A 76 18.07 -11.49 12.79
N PHE A 77 16.81 -11.08 12.60
CA PHE A 77 15.67 -11.94 12.84
C PHE A 77 15.26 -12.71 11.59
N SER A 78 14.72 -13.90 11.80
CA SER A 78 14.07 -14.66 10.75
C SER A 78 12.67 -14.09 10.43
N PRO A 79 12.12 -14.33 9.21
CA PRO A 79 10.75 -13.98 8.87
C PRO A 79 9.75 -14.40 9.93
N LYS A 80 9.80 -15.68 10.35
CA LYS A 80 8.91 -16.21 11.40
C LYS A 80 9.03 -15.42 12.70
N LYS A 81 10.25 -15.15 13.15
CA LYS A 81 10.49 -14.39 14.38
C LYS A 81 9.97 -12.97 14.31
N LEU A 82 10.16 -12.28 13.16
CA LEU A 82 9.63 -10.94 12.95
C LEU A 82 8.11 -10.89 12.99
N LEU A 83 7.44 -11.88 12.36
CA LEU A 83 5.98 -11.96 12.38
C LEU A 83 5.45 -12.26 13.79
N GLU A 84 6.10 -13.19 14.52
CA GLU A 84 5.74 -13.50 15.89
C GLU A 84 5.88 -12.30 16.85
N LEU A 85 6.96 -11.53 16.70
CA LEU A 85 7.15 -10.30 17.48
C LEU A 85 6.09 -9.27 17.16
N GLN A 86 5.82 -9.07 15.86
CA GLN A 86 4.81 -8.11 15.40
C GLN A 86 3.41 -8.48 15.89
N ALA A 87 3.02 -9.76 15.80
CA ALA A 87 1.75 -10.27 16.32
C ALA A 87 1.62 -10.00 17.83
N GLY A 88 2.72 -10.21 18.57
CA GLY A 88 2.77 -9.89 20.00
C GLY A 88 2.55 -8.40 20.30
N LEU A 89 3.11 -7.50 19.50
CA LEU A 89 2.91 -6.04 19.64
C LEU A 89 1.45 -5.62 19.42
N TYR A 90 0.71 -6.34 18.56
CA TYR A 90 -0.74 -6.14 18.36
C TYR A 90 -1.59 -6.90 19.38
N GLY A 91 -0.97 -7.62 20.35
CA GLY A 91 -1.68 -8.35 21.39
C GLY A 91 -2.32 -9.66 20.90
N VAL A 92 -1.94 -10.17 19.73
CA VAL A 92 -2.43 -11.47 19.21
C VAL A 92 -1.87 -12.59 20.06
N LYS A 93 -2.75 -13.37 20.71
CA LYS A 93 -2.36 -14.49 21.56
C LYS A 93 -1.65 -15.57 20.74
N LYS A 94 -0.72 -16.30 21.36
CA LYS A 94 0.10 -17.31 20.64
C LYS A 94 -0.74 -18.36 19.89
N ASN A 95 -1.85 -18.80 20.47
CA ASN A 95 -2.76 -19.77 19.87
C ASN A 95 -3.67 -19.21 18.77
N GLU A 96 -3.70 -17.89 18.60
CA GLU A 96 -4.49 -17.19 17.57
C GLU A 96 -3.62 -16.71 16.40
N ARG A 97 -2.30 -16.89 16.50
CA ARG A 97 -1.36 -16.44 15.47
C ARG A 97 -1.41 -17.33 14.24
N ILE A 98 -1.45 -16.69 13.09
CA ILE A 98 -1.51 -17.36 11.79
C ILE A 98 -0.18 -17.19 11.02
N THR A 99 0.94 -17.15 11.74
CA THR A 99 2.28 -16.88 11.21
C THR A 99 2.65 -17.79 10.03
N ASP A 100 2.46 -19.11 10.19
CA ASP A 100 2.80 -20.07 9.15
C ASP A 100 1.88 -19.94 7.94
N LEU A 101 0.60 -19.63 8.13
CA LEU A 101 -0.35 -19.36 7.04
C LEU A 101 0.04 -18.11 6.26
N ILE A 102 0.42 -17.02 6.96
CA ILE A 102 0.87 -15.79 6.30
C ILE A 102 2.16 -16.02 5.53
N LEU A 103 3.13 -16.75 6.08
CA LEU A 103 4.37 -17.09 5.39
C LEU A 103 4.09 -17.85 4.09
N LYS A 104 3.15 -18.79 4.11
CA LYS A 104 2.68 -19.51 2.91
C LYS A 104 2.02 -18.58 1.90
N LEU A 105 1.13 -17.69 2.36
CA LEU A 105 0.43 -16.72 1.50
C LEU A 105 1.40 -15.80 0.73
N VAL A 106 2.51 -15.41 1.37
CA VAL A 106 3.54 -14.58 0.73
C VAL A 106 4.69 -15.38 0.12
N ALA A 107 4.56 -16.72 0.04
CA ALA A 107 5.56 -17.65 -0.49
C ALA A 107 6.96 -17.44 0.13
N LEU A 108 7.03 -17.52 1.46
CA LEU A 108 8.25 -17.41 2.27
C LEU A 108 8.38 -18.54 3.30
N GLU A 109 7.61 -19.62 3.19
CA GLU A 109 7.67 -20.76 4.11
C GLU A 109 9.03 -21.45 4.11
N ASP A 110 9.69 -21.57 2.96
CA ASP A 110 11.03 -22.13 2.80
C ASP A 110 12.14 -21.25 3.39
N LYS A 111 11.84 -20.00 3.69
CA LYS A 111 12.75 -19.00 4.28
C LYS A 111 12.34 -18.60 5.70
N ALA A 112 11.37 -19.28 6.30
CA ALA A 112 10.80 -18.92 7.60
C ALA A 112 11.86 -18.71 8.70
N GLU A 113 12.89 -19.52 8.71
CA GLU A 113 13.97 -19.50 9.71
C GLU A 113 15.30 -18.89 9.18
N ALA A 114 15.34 -18.46 7.91
CA ALA A 114 16.53 -17.80 7.37
C ALA A 114 16.68 -16.38 7.94
N TYR A 115 17.89 -15.86 8.03
CA TYR A 115 18.08 -14.46 8.44
C TYR A 115 17.51 -13.49 7.40
N SER A 116 16.78 -12.46 7.82
CA SER A 116 16.18 -11.47 6.91
C SER A 116 17.19 -10.74 6.03
N ARG A 117 18.46 -10.64 6.46
CA ARG A 117 19.56 -10.09 5.63
C ARG A 117 19.82 -10.90 4.36
N SER A 118 19.59 -12.23 4.38
CA SER A 118 19.82 -13.12 3.25
C SER A 118 18.69 -13.12 2.21
N LEU A 119 17.58 -12.47 2.50
CA LEU A 119 16.44 -12.38 1.59
C LEU A 119 16.72 -11.41 0.44
N SER A 120 16.22 -11.74 -0.75
CA SER A 120 16.22 -10.82 -1.89
C SER A 120 15.33 -9.59 -1.61
N GLY A 121 15.46 -8.53 -2.41
CA GLY A 121 14.63 -7.33 -2.28
C GLY A 121 13.12 -7.64 -2.36
N GLY A 122 12.72 -8.50 -3.29
CA GLY A 122 11.34 -8.93 -3.43
C GLY A 122 10.84 -9.78 -2.26
N MET A 123 11.67 -10.68 -1.73
CA MET A 123 11.36 -11.43 -0.50
C MET A 123 11.15 -10.51 0.70
N LYS A 124 12.01 -9.51 0.86
CA LYS A 124 11.88 -8.49 1.91
C LYS A 124 10.58 -7.71 1.77
N ARG A 125 10.19 -7.34 0.55
CA ARG A 125 8.94 -6.62 0.28
C ARG A 125 7.71 -7.48 0.65
N ARG A 126 7.73 -8.78 0.27
CA ARG A 126 6.68 -9.74 0.66
C ARG A 126 6.62 -9.93 2.19
N LEU A 127 7.76 -9.95 2.86
CA LEU A 127 7.82 -10.02 4.32
C LEU A 127 7.23 -8.78 5.00
N LEU A 128 7.37 -7.56 4.42
CA LEU A 128 6.71 -6.36 4.92
C LEU A 128 5.18 -6.47 4.82
N ILE A 129 4.66 -7.02 3.72
CA ILE A 129 3.21 -7.29 3.59
C ILE A 129 2.77 -8.29 4.66
N ALA A 130 3.49 -9.41 4.78
CA ALA A 130 3.24 -10.40 5.82
C ALA A 130 3.20 -9.76 7.22
N LYS A 131 4.18 -8.92 7.53
CA LYS A 131 4.25 -8.18 8.80
C LYS A 131 3.04 -7.27 9.03
N ALA A 132 2.54 -6.62 7.98
CA ALA A 132 1.36 -5.77 8.06
C ALA A 132 0.05 -6.57 8.25
N MET A 133 0.05 -7.87 7.94
CA MET A 133 -1.12 -8.74 7.98
C MET A 133 -1.24 -9.62 9.24
N VAL A 134 -0.24 -9.62 10.14
CA VAL A 134 -0.21 -10.56 11.30
C VAL A 134 -1.38 -10.42 12.27
N HIS A 135 -2.01 -9.25 12.32
CA HIS A 135 -3.18 -8.97 13.16
C HIS A 135 -4.49 -8.98 12.37
N GLN A 136 -4.45 -9.49 11.12
CA GLN A 136 -5.60 -9.65 10.22
C GLN A 136 -6.41 -8.35 10.03
N PRO A 137 -5.77 -7.24 9.64
CA PRO A 137 -6.49 -5.99 9.48
C PRO A 137 -7.45 -6.06 8.28
N PRO A 138 -8.64 -5.46 8.36
CA PRO A 138 -9.55 -5.38 7.23
C PRO A 138 -9.10 -4.44 6.12
N ILE A 139 -8.10 -3.59 6.39
CA ILE A 139 -7.55 -2.63 5.42
C ILE A 139 -6.04 -2.74 5.37
N LEU A 140 -5.49 -2.93 4.17
CA LEU A 140 -4.06 -2.91 3.89
C LEU A 140 -3.68 -1.67 3.07
N ILE A 141 -2.73 -0.91 3.58
CA ILE A 141 -2.20 0.28 2.92
C ILE A 141 -0.80 -0.03 2.38
N LEU A 142 -0.58 0.24 1.10
CA LEU A 142 0.68 0.03 0.40
C LEU A 142 1.23 1.39 -0.06
N ASP A 143 2.32 1.85 0.57
CA ASP A 143 2.93 3.13 0.20
C ASP A 143 4.01 2.91 -0.88
N GLU A 144 3.70 3.30 -2.13
CA GLU A 144 4.57 3.16 -3.31
C GLU A 144 5.26 1.78 -3.40
N PRO A 145 4.51 0.67 -3.36
CA PRO A 145 5.04 -0.66 -3.09
C PRO A 145 5.97 -1.19 -4.18
N THR A 146 5.94 -0.62 -5.38
CA THR A 146 6.74 -1.04 -6.54
C THR A 146 7.85 -0.07 -6.90
N ALA A 147 8.06 0.96 -6.09
CA ALA A 147 9.15 1.92 -6.31
C ALA A 147 10.53 1.21 -6.32
N GLY A 148 11.26 1.31 -7.44
CA GLY A 148 12.57 0.67 -7.59
C GLY A 148 12.55 -0.86 -7.73
N VAL A 149 11.39 -1.44 -8.03
CA VAL A 149 11.21 -2.90 -8.21
C VAL A 149 11.17 -3.23 -9.70
N ASP A 150 11.84 -4.30 -10.11
CA ASP A 150 11.79 -4.80 -11.47
C ASP A 150 10.41 -5.35 -11.86
N VAL A 151 10.19 -5.61 -13.16
CA VAL A 151 8.88 -5.99 -13.70
C VAL A 151 8.38 -7.32 -13.15
N GLU A 152 9.26 -8.30 -12.99
CA GLU A 152 8.89 -9.64 -12.51
C GLU A 152 8.46 -9.60 -11.04
N LEU A 153 9.25 -8.94 -10.19
CA LEU A 153 8.92 -8.75 -8.78
C LEU A 153 7.64 -7.92 -8.60
N ARG A 154 7.41 -6.93 -9.46
CA ARG A 154 6.16 -6.13 -9.47
C ARG A 154 4.96 -7.03 -9.73
N ASN A 155 5.01 -7.88 -10.76
CA ASN A 155 3.91 -8.78 -11.08
C ASN A 155 3.61 -9.76 -9.94
N ASN A 156 4.63 -10.32 -9.32
CA ASN A 156 4.48 -11.19 -8.15
C ASN A 156 3.83 -10.46 -6.96
N LEU A 157 4.23 -9.22 -6.71
CA LEU A 157 3.63 -8.38 -5.68
C LEU A 157 2.14 -8.15 -5.93
N TRP A 158 1.79 -7.80 -7.18
CA TRP A 158 0.41 -7.53 -7.56
C TRP A 158 -0.48 -8.78 -7.49
N ASN A 159 0.03 -9.94 -7.81
CA ASN A 159 -0.70 -11.19 -7.64
C ASN A 159 -1.03 -11.43 -6.15
N ASN A 160 -0.07 -11.25 -5.25
CA ASN A 160 -0.32 -11.39 -3.81
C ASN A 160 -1.35 -10.38 -3.30
N VAL A 161 -1.28 -9.12 -3.76
CA VAL A 161 -2.26 -8.08 -3.38
C VAL A 161 -3.66 -8.42 -3.88
N LYS A 162 -3.78 -8.96 -5.11
CA LYS A 162 -5.06 -9.40 -5.67
C LYS A 162 -5.66 -10.57 -4.89
N GLU A 163 -4.85 -11.53 -4.46
CA GLU A 163 -5.33 -12.64 -3.63
C GLU A 163 -5.85 -12.15 -2.28
N LEU A 164 -5.11 -11.25 -1.60
CA LEU A 164 -5.60 -10.63 -0.36
C LEU A 164 -6.92 -9.87 -0.56
N ASN A 165 -7.07 -9.17 -1.67
CA ASN A 165 -8.31 -8.45 -1.97
C ASN A 165 -9.47 -9.41 -2.24
N LYS A 166 -9.26 -10.54 -2.93
CA LYS A 166 -10.26 -11.60 -3.11
C LYS A 166 -10.74 -12.21 -1.78
N GLU A 167 -9.85 -12.27 -0.78
CA GLU A 167 -10.18 -12.68 0.58
C GLU A 167 -10.96 -11.60 1.37
N GLY A 168 -11.30 -10.48 0.73
CA GLY A 168 -12.11 -9.41 1.29
C GLY A 168 -11.34 -8.26 1.93
N VAL A 169 -10.01 -8.26 1.87
CA VAL A 169 -9.19 -7.16 2.40
C VAL A 169 -9.33 -5.93 1.49
N THR A 170 -9.66 -4.79 2.08
CA THR A 170 -9.67 -3.50 1.37
C THR A 170 -8.24 -3.02 1.16
N ILE A 171 -7.88 -2.62 -0.03
CA ILE A 171 -6.52 -2.18 -0.36
C ILE A 171 -6.51 -0.69 -0.64
N ILE A 172 -5.58 0.05 -0.02
CA ILE A 172 -5.28 1.44 -0.37
C ILE A 172 -3.85 1.46 -0.92
N LEU A 173 -3.72 1.83 -2.18
CA LEU A 173 -2.44 1.92 -2.88
C LEU A 173 -2.06 3.37 -3.11
N THR A 174 -0.90 3.81 -2.63
CA THR A 174 -0.33 5.09 -3.08
C THR A 174 0.65 4.84 -4.21
N THR A 175 0.60 5.67 -5.22
CA THR A 175 1.55 5.63 -6.33
C THR A 175 1.64 6.99 -7.04
N HIS A 176 2.73 7.21 -7.75
CA HIS A 176 2.87 8.30 -8.72
C HIS A 176 2.85 7.79 -10.16
N TYR A 177 2.71 6.46 -10.35
CA TYR A 177 2.63 5.82 -11.66
C TYR A 177 1.17 5.58 -12.07
N LEU A 178 0.73 6.25 -13.11
CA LEU A 178 -0.64 6.11 -13.63
C LEU A 178 -0.94 4.67 -14.07
N ILE A 179 0.04 3.99 -14.69
CA ILE A 179 -0.13 2.62 -15.18
C ILE A 179 -0.47 1.66 -14.04
N GLU A 180 0.21 1.77 -12.90
CA GLU A 180 -0.09 0.92 -11.74
C GLU A 180 -1.49 1.15 -11.19
N ALA A 181 -1.87 2.43 -11.04
CA ALA A 181 -3.21 2.77 -10.59
C ALA A 181 -4.28 2.24 -11.57
N GLN A 182 -3.99 2.30 -12.87
CA GLN A 182 -4.87 1.82 -13.93
C GLN A 182 -5.06 0.29 -13.92
N GLU A 183 -4.00 -0.47 -13.65
CA GLU A 183 -4.02 -1.93 -13.67
C GLU A 183 -4.58 -2.55 -12.39
N MET A 184 -4.48 -1.82 -11.26
CA MET A 184 -4.75 -2.37 -9.94
C MET A 184 -5.99 -1.81 -9.27
N CYS A 185 -6.38 -0.56 -9.57
CA CYS A 185 -7.38 0.12 -8.77
C CYS A 185 -8.76 0.15 -9.42
N ASP A 186 -9.80 -0.10 -8.62
CA ASP A 186 -11.20 0.07 -9.03
C ASP A 186 -11.56 1.55 -9.14
N ARG A 187 -11.09 2.34 -8.16
CA ARG A 187 -11.29 3.79 -8.09
C ARG A 187 -9.98 4.48 -7.74
N ILE A 188 -9.81 5.69 -8.26
CA ILE A 188 -8.61 6.48 -8.05
C ILE A 188 -8.99 7.89 -7.58
N ALA A 189 -8.38 8.32 -6.48
CA ALA A 189 -8.32 9.73 -6.08
C ALA A 189 -7.00 10.32 -6.59
N ILE A 190 -7.09 11.36 -7.38
CA ILE A 190 -5.91 12.12 -7.84
C ILE A 190 -5.73 13.30 -6.92
N ILE A 191 -4.56 13.38 -6.27
CA ILE A 191 -4.21 14.49 -5.39
C ILE A 191 -3.03 15.28 -5.93
N ASN A 192 -3.08 16.59 -5.75
CA ASN A 192 -1.98 17.49 -6.07
C ASN A 192 -1.91 18.64 -5.06
N ARG A 193 -0.73 18.90 -4.51
CA ARG A 193 -0.49 19.95 -3.51
C ARG A 193 -1.54 19.96 -2.38
N GLY A 194 -1.83 18.80 -1.86
CA GLY A 194 -2.79 18.61 -0.76
C GLY A 194 -4.26 18.68 -1.14
N ASN A 195 -4.62 18.92 -2.40
CA ASN A 195 -6.00 19.03 -2.86
C ASN A 195 -6.43 17.79 -3.65
N LEU A 196 -7.69 17.40 -3.49
CA LEU A 196 -8.34 16.39 -4.33
C LEU A 196 -8.66 17.01 -5.70
N VAL A 197 -8.01 16.53 -6.76
CA VAL A 197 -8.20 17.03 -8.14
C VAL A 197 -9.31 16.27 -8.85
N ALA A 198 -9.35 14.95 -8.67
CA ALA A 198 -10.37 14.08 -9.27
C ALA A 198 -10.56 12.83 -8.41
N LEU A 199 -11.76 12.29 -8.47
CA LEU A 199 -12.13 11.00 -7.86
C LEU A 199 -13.20 10.34 -8.72
N ASP A 200 -12.88 9.19 -9.27
CA ASP A 200 -13.85 8.40 -10.04
C ASP A 200 -13.37 6.94 -10.17
N THR A 201 -14.16 6.10 -10.84
CA THR A 201 -13.68 4.78 -11.26
C THR A 201 -12.53 4.93 -12.26
N THR A 202 -11.61 3.97 -12.24
CA THR A 202 -10.46 3.94 -13.15
C THR A 202 -10.92 4.09 -14.61
N GLU A 203 -11.94 3.33 -15.00
CA GLU A 203 -12.52 3.38 -16.35
C GLU A 203 -12.98 4.80 -16.76
N LYS A 204 -13.74 5.48 -15.88
CA LYS A 204 -14.21 6.84 -16.14
C LYS A 204 -13.09 7.86 -16.20
N LEU A 205 -12.05 7.74 -15.38
CA LEU A 205 -10.90 8.63 -15.46
C LEU A 205 -10.14 8.45 -16.76
N LEU A 206 -9.98 7.22 -17.23
CA LEU A 206 -9.35 6.91 -18.51
C LEU A 206 -10.15 7.42 -19.71
N SER A 207 -11.47 7.32 -19.67
CA SER A 207 -12.33 7.82 -20.76
C SER A 207 -12.26 9.33 -20.95
N ARG A 208 -11.83 10.09 -19.93
CA ARG A 208 -11.61 11.55 -20.03
C ARG A 208 -10.31 11.91 -20.76
N ILE A 209 -9.40 10.97 -20.94
CA ILE A 209 -8.13 11.17 -21.66
C ILE A 209 -8.43 11.11 -23.17
N LYS A 210 -8.68 12.28 -23.79
CA LYS A 210 -9.06 12.39 -25.21
C LYS A 210 -7.90 12.23 -26.18
N THR A 211 -6.64 12.33 -25.75
CA THR A 211 -5.46 12.31 -26.64
C THR A 211 -4.32 11.47 -26.07
N LYS A 212 -3.82 10.56 -26.89
CA LYS A 212 -2.55 9.86 -26.63
C LYS A 212 -1.47 10.48 -27.50
N LYS A 213 -0.37 11.00 -26.91
CA LYS A 213 0.83 11.42 -27.66
C LYS A 213 1.75 10.22 -27.81
N ILE A 214 2.05 9.83 -29.04
CA ILE A 214 3.06 8.83 -29.37
C ILE A 214 4.28 9.59 -29.90
N ASN A 215 5.38 9.55 -29.18
CA ASN A 215 6.66 10.09 -29.63
C ASN A 215 7.47 8.95 -30.26
N LEU A 216 7.56 8.93 -31.59
CA LEU A 216 8.40 8.00 -32.35
C LEU A 216 9.74 8.66 -32.62
N LYS A 217 10.83 8.12 -32.05
CA LYS A 217 12.20 8.42 -32.48
C LYS A 217 12.58 7.43 -33.57
N VAL A 218 12.56 7.89 -34.82
CA VAL A 218 13.09 7.11 -35.94
C VAL A 218 14.58 7.43 -36.07
N LYS A 219 15.46 6.43 -36.01
CA LYS A 219 16.85 6.60 -36.45
C LYS A 219 16.82 6.78 -37.96
N ASN A 220 17.56 7.77 -38.46
CA ASN A 220 17.78 7.93 -39.90
C ASN A 220 18.24 6.59 -40.47
N ILE A 221 17.46 6.02 -41.36
CA ILE A 221 17.89 4.94 -42.21
C ILE A 221 18.65 5.67 -43.34
N ASP A 222 19.98 5.61 -43.30
CA ASP A 222 20.78 6.06 -44.42
C ASP A 222 20.32 5.25 -45.63
N SER A 223 19.69 5.94 -46.59
CA SER A 223 19.37 5.42 -47.91
C SER A 223 20.67 5.30 -48.69
N ASN A 224 21.20 4.08 -48.82
CA ASN A 224 22.12 3.72 -49.91
C ASN A 224 21.33 3.48 -51.19
#